data_c59cd955290002abe631dc1301577a71
#
_entry.id   c59cd955290002abe631dc1301577a71
#
_cell.length_a   1.000
_cell.length_b   1.000
_cell.length_c   1.000
_cell.angle_alpha   90.00
_cell.angle_beta   90.00
_cell.angle_gamma   90.00
#
_symmetry.space_group_name_H-M   'P 1'
#
loop_
_entity.id
_entity.type
_entity.pdbx_description
1 polymer ?
#
loop_
_entity_poly.entity_id
_entity_poly.type
_entity_poly.pdbx_seq_one_letter_code
_entity_poly.pdbx_strand_id
1 'polypeptide(L)'
;MDTDGIGAYDEITTYNTNQSFEEFQGIDTTLRYNFSTESAGDFGFVLYNSNIISRKRKEDSNSDTLELLDYYLYEPRSQQTATTTWRYDDWRVSLFMDRTGHTEQYYGEKGDPFITANLSVGYNYSADLSLRATIANIEDKMPEKDSAYGWPYFNRSYYSIFGRAVYVSASYRF
;
A
#
# COMPACT_ATOMS: atom_id res chain seq x y z
N MET A 1 25.87 -44.61 3.24
CA MET A 1 24.46 -44.96 3.48
C MET A 1 23.99 -44.00 4.58
N ASP A 2 23.10 -43.11 4.25
CA ASP A 2 22.50 -42.22 5.23
C ASP A 2 21.65 -43.07 6.17
N THR A 3 21.92 -43.00 7.45
CA THR A 3 21.28 -43.81 8.47
C THR A 3 19.86 -43.37 8.83
N ASP A 4 19.41 -42.23 8.28
CA ASP A 4 18.15 -41.60 8.64
C ASP A 4 17.01 -41.88 7.65
N GLY A 5 17.28 -42.62 6.57
CA GLY A 5 16.27 -42.99 5.58
C GLY A 5 15.73 -41.83 4.72
N ILE A 6 16.28 -40.64 4.88
CA ILE A 6 15.98 -39.50 4.02
C ILE A 6 17.01 -39.49 2.90
N GLY A 7 16.60 -39.91 1.70
CA GLY A 7 17.46 -39.88 0.52
C GLY A 7 17.93 -38.42 0.24
N ALA A 8 19.22 -38.25 0.01
CA ALA A 8 19.72 -37.01 -0.56
C ALA A 8 19.23 -36.88 -2.01
N TYR A 9 18.85 -35.69 -2.44
CA TYR A 9 18.56 -35.42 -3.83
C TYR A 9 19.87 -35.42 -4.62
N ASP A 10 20.00 -36.35 -5.55
CA ASP A 10 21.18 -36.45 -6.42
C ASP A 10 21.17 -35.35 -7.50
N GLU A 11 19.99 -34.94 -7.93
CA GLU A 11 19.80 -33.92 -8.97
C GLU A 11 18.44 -33.24 -8.80
N ILE A 12 18.41 -31.91 -8.96
CA ILE A 12 17.20 -31.10 -9.08
C ILE A 12 17.24 -30.44 -10.46
N THR A 13 16.40 -30.89 -11.37
CA THR A 13 16.26 -30.28 -12.69
C THR A 13 15.10 -29.31 -12.68
N THR A 14 15.38 -28.05 -13.02
CA THR A 14 14.35 -27.00 -13.19
C THR A 14 14.33 -26.54 -14.64
N TYR A 15 13.14 -26.33 -15.18
CA TYR A 15 12.95 -25.80 -16.52
C TYR A 15 11.83 -24.78 -16.56
N ASN A 16 11.95 -23.82 -17.48
CA ASN A 16 10.91 -22.84 -17.70
C ASN A 16 9.78 -23.45 -18.52
N THR A 17 8.54 -23.31 -18.03
CA THR A 17 7.34 -23.70 -18.77
C THR A 17 6.49 -22.47 -19.05
N ASN A 18 5.80 -22.45 -20.20
CA ASN A 18 4.81 -21.43 -20.49
C ASN A 18 3.54 -21.73 -19.68
N GLN A 19 3.05 -20.75 -18.92
CA GLN A 19 1.74 -20.84 -18.27
C GLN A 19 0.64 -20.91 -19.33
N SER A 20 -0.38 -21.72 -19.09
CA SER A 20 -1.50 -21.82 -20.02
C SER A 20 -2.35 -20.55 -20.02
N PHE A 21 -2.57 -19.98 -18.81
CA PHE A 21 -3.33 -18.76 -18.69
C PHE A 21 -3.22 -18.14 -17.28
N GLU A 22 -3.30 -16.82 -17.21
CA GLU A 22 -3.57 -16.07 -15.99
C GLU A 22 -4.66 -15.03 -16.28
N GLU A 23 -5.69 -14.97 -15.43
CA GLU A 23 -6.80 -14.03 -15.51
C GLU A 23 -6.84 -13.18 -14.26
N PHE A 24 -6.98 -11.88 -14.44
CA PHE A 24 -7.08 -10.92 -13.37
C PHE A 24 -8.31 -10.03 -13.62
N GLN A 25 -9.17 -9.90 -12.59
CA GLN A 25 -10.34 -9.05 -12.62
C GLN A 25 -10.36 -8.14 -11.40
N GLY A 26 -10.68 -6.88 -11.61
CA GLY A 26 -10.76 -5.89 -10.54
C GLY A 26 -11.70 -4.74 -10.87
N ILE A 27 -11.98 -3.93 -9.85
CA ILE A 27 -12.76 -2.68 -9.98
C ILE A 27 -11.94 -1.56 -9.36
N ASP A 28 -11.64 -0.55 -10.18
CA ASP A 28 -11.03 0.69 -9.75
C ASP A 28 -12.08 1.80 -9.71
N THR A 29 -12.16 2.49 -8.58
CA THR A 29 -13.11 3.58 -8.37
C THR A 29 -12.37 4.85 -8.00
N THR A 30 -12.73 5.96 -8.62
CA THR A 30 -12.23 7.28 -8.25
C THR A 30 -13.39 8.19 -7.94
N LEU A 31 -13.39 8.79 -6.75
CA LEU A 31 -14.31 9.85 -6.36
C LEU A 31 -13.51 11.15 -6.19
N ARG A 32 -13.99 12.24 -6.80
CA ARG A 32 -13.45 13.59 -6.60
C ARG A 32 -14.57 14.54 -6.26
N TYR A 33 -14.35 15.34 -5.22
CA TYR A 33 -15.30 16.35 -4.82
C TYR A 33 -14.56 17.61 -4.38
N ASN A 34 -14.97 18.76 -4.89
CA ASN A 34 -14.41 20.06 -4.52
C ASN A 34 -15.55 21.03 -4.20
N PHE A 35 -15.38 21.85 -3.19
CA PHE A 35 -16.29 22.93 -2.89
C PHE A 35 -15.54 24.11 -2.27
N SER A 36 -16.10 25.31 -2.44
CA SER A 36 -15.55 26.57 -1.92
C SER A 36 -16.57 27.25 -1.04
N THR A 37 -16.10 27.92 -0.02
CA THR A 37 -16.90 28.76 0.87
C THR A 37 -16.22 30.12 1.02
N GLU A 38 -17.00 31.18 1.13
CA GLU A 38 -16.45 32.54 1.30
C GLU A 38 -15.71 32.72 2.63
N SER A 39 -16.15 32.03 3.69
CA SER A 39 -15.63 32.23 5.04
C SER A 39 -14.57 31.22 5.46
N ALA A 40 -14.47 30.06 4.78
CA ALA A 40 -13.57 28.98 5.21
C ALA A 40 -12.67 28.45 4.06
N GLY A 41 -12.75 29.05 2.86
CA GLY A 41 -11.88 28.75 1.74
C GLY A 41 -12.30 27.51 0.93
N ASP A 42 -11.31 26.89 0.29
CA ASP A 42 -11.50 25.82 -0.68
C ASP A 42 -11.18 24.44 -0.06
N PHE A 43 -12.05 23.50 -0.34
CA PHE A 43 -11.92 22.09 0.09
C PHE A 43 -11.88 21.19 -1.12
N GLY A 44 -10.99 20.22 -1.07
CA GLY A 44 -10.88 19.16 -2.07
C GLY A 44 -10.80 17.79 -1.39
N PHE A 45 -11.50 16.83 -1.97
CA PHE A 45 -11.48 15.42 -1.55
C PHE A 45 -11.26 14.53 -2.76
N VAL A 46 -10.32 13.59 -2.65
CA VAL A 46 -10.07 12.56 -3.67
C VAL A 46 -9.95 11.22 -2.98
N LEU A 47 -10.72 10.25 -3.43
CA LEU A 47 -10.64 8.85 -3.03
C LEU A 47 -10.33 7.99 -4.25
N TYR A 48 -9.29 7.18 -4.16
CA TYR A 48 -9.01 6.08 -5.05
C TYR A 48 -9.24 4.78 -4.30
N ASN A 49 -9.92 3.84 -4.94
CA ASN A 49 -10.15 2.52 -4.41
C ASN A 49 -9.94 1.50 -5.52
N SER A 50 -9.10 0.51 -5.25
CA SER A 50 -8.85 -0.64 -6.12
C SER A 50 -9.24 -1.91 -5.37
N ASN A 51 -10.07 -2.74 -5.98
CA ASN A 51 -10.46 -4.05 -5.45
C ASN A 51 -10.24 -5.12 -6.51
N ILE A 52 -9.50 -6.16 -6.14
CA ILE A 52 -9.36 -7.37 -6.93
C ILE A 52 -10.56 -8.26 -6.62
N ILE A 53 -11.27 -8.72 -7.67
CA ILE A 53 -12.46 -9.56 -7.57
C ILE A 53 -12.10 -11.03 -7.77
N SER A 54 -11.19 -11.30 -8.73
CA SER A 54 -10.76 -12.65 -9.08
C SER A 54 -9.35 -12.61 -9.63
N ARG A 55 -8.56 -13.61 -9.27
CA ARG A 55 -7.24 -13.86 -9.85
C ARG A 55 -7.07 -15.36 -10.03
N LYS A 56 -7.10 -15.81 -11.27
CA LYS A 56 -7.05 -17.22 -11.61
C LYS A 56 -5.79 -17.53 -12.39
N ARG A 57 -5.22 -18.69 -12.13
CA ARG A 57 -4.07 -19.20 -12.87
C ARG A 57 -4.25 -20.67 -13.21
N LYS A 58 -3.72 -21.04 -14.35
CA LYS A 58 -3.60 -22.42 -14.81
C LYS A 58 -2.14 -22.66 -15.22
N GLU A 59 -1.48 -23.63 -14.61
CA GLU A 59 -0.06 -23.85 -14.83
C GLU A 59 0.23 -24.47 -16.19
N ASP A 60 -0.58 -25.42 -16.60
CA ASP A 60 -0.51 -26.06 -17.92
C ASP A 60 -1.90 -26.45 -18.42
N SER A 61 -1.98 -27.02 -19.63
CA SER A 61 -3.26 -27.38 -20.26
C SER A 61 -4.05 -28.47 -19.50
N ASN A 62 -3.39 -29.25 -18.65
CA ASN A 62 -3.98 -30.38 -17.94
C ASN A 62 -4.22 -30.08 -16.45
N SER A 63 -3.65 -28.98 -15.94
CA SER A 63 -3.81 -28.56 -14.55
C SER A 63 -5.20 -27.99 -14.30
N ASP A 64 -5.67 -28.05 -13.06
CA ASP A 64 -6.88 -27.36 -12.64
C ASP A 64 -6.63 -25.85 -12.57
N THR A 65 -7.69 -25.06 -12.73
CA THR A 65 -7.64 -23.61 -12.53
C THR A 65 -7.64 -23.30 -11.02
N LEU A 66 -6.61 -22.59 -10.57
CA LEU A 66 -6.47 -22.15 -9.18
C LEU A 66 -7.00 -20.71 -9.05
N GLU A 67 -7.84 -20.46 -8.04
CA GLU A 67 -8.16 -19.09 -7.59
C GLU A 67 -7.09 -18.63 -6.58
N LEU A 68 -6.43 -17.52 -6.91
CA LEU A 68 -5.30 -17.01 -6.15
C LEU A 68 -5.64 -15.75 -5.33
N LEU A 69 -6.91 -15.36 -5.30
CA LEU A 69 -7.34 -14.09 -4.73
C LEU A 69 -6.94 -13.91 -3.26
N ASP A 70 -7.09 -14.97 -2.47
CA ASP A 70 -6.73 -14.97 -1.05
C ASP A 70 -5.57 -15.95 -0.82
N TYR A 71 -4.62 -15.99 -1.76
CA TYR A 71 -3.47 -16.88 -1.66
C TYR A 71 -2.27 -16.15 -1.05
N TYR A 72 -1.55 -16.85 -0.20
CA TYR A 72 -0.32 -16.34 0.42
C TYR A 72 0.69 -15.84 -0.64
N LEU A 73 1.38 -14.75 -0.36
CA LEU A 73 2.34 -14.04 -1.21
C LEU A 73 1.75 -13.18 -2.35
N TYR A 74 0.45 -13.13 -2.51
CA TYR A 74 -0.17 -12.25 -3.50
C TYR A 74 -0.56 -10.90 -2.92
N GLU A 75 -0.92 -9.98 -3.82
CA GLU A 75 -1.27 -8.62 -3.46
C GLU A 75 -2.51 -8.58 -2.55
N PRO A 76 -2.58 -7.57 -1.67
CA PRO A 76 -3.77 -7.32 -0.89
C PRO A 76 -5.01 -7.18 -1.80
N ARG A 77 -6.11 -7.79 -1.42
CA ARG A 77 -7.36 -7.75 -2.18
C ARG A 77 -7.87 -6.33 -2.44
N SER A 78 -7.57 -5.40 -1.57
CA SER A 78 -8.01 -4.01 -1.73
C SER A 78 -6.94 -3.02 -1.30
N GLN A 79 -6.86 -1.90 -2.03
CA GLN A 79 -6.02 -0.76 -1.70
C GLN A 79 -6.84 0.52 -1.87
N GLN A 80 -6.75 1.43 -0.90
CA GLN A 80 -7.42 2.71 -0.95
C GLN A 80 -6.45 3.83 -0.57
N THR A 81 -6.58 4.95 -1.28
CA THR A 81 -5.95 6.21 -0.86
C THR A 81 -6.98 7.31 -0.81
N ALA A 82 -6.94 8.12 0.23
CA ALA A 82 -7.79 9.30 0.36
C ALA A 82 -6.94 10.53 0.60
N THR A 83 -7.23 11.61 -0.12
CA THR A 83 -6.59 12.91 0.08
C THR A 83 -7.66 13.95 0.34
N THR A 84 -7.55 14.66 1.47
CA THR A 84 -8.34 15.83 1.78
C THR A 84 -7.42 17.03 1.76
N THR A 85 -7.81 18.08 1.05
CA THR A 85 -7.07 19.35 0.97
C THR A 85 -7.95 20.50 1.43
N TRP A 86 -7.34 21.45 2.13
CA TRP A 86 -7.95 22.70 2.51
C TRP A 86 -7.01 23.86 2.17
N ARG A 87 -7.56 24.94 1.62
CA ARG A 87 -6.83 26.17 1.29
C ARG A 87 -7.65 27.36 1.75
N TYR A 88 -7.03 28.22 2.52
CA TYR A 88 -7.65 29.47 2.95
C TYR A 88 -6.55 30.51 3.16
N ASP A 89 -6.67 31.65 2.47
CA ASP A 89 -5.63 32.67 2.43
C ASP A 89 -4.24 32.06 2.12
N ASP A 90 -3.29 32.24 3.02
CA ASP A 90 -1.92 31.77 2.91
C ASP A 90 -1.73 30.32 3.37
N TRP A 91 -2.78 29.71 3.92
CA TRP A 91 -2.71 28.35 4.46
C TRP A 91 -3.07 27.29 3.44
N ARG A 92 -2.36 26.18 3.52
CA ARG A 92 -2.64 24.96 2.77
C ARG A 92 -2.46 23.77 3.69
N VAL A 93 -3.50 22.98 3.86
CA VAL A 93 -3.47 21.75 4.65
C VAL A 93 -3.84 20.56 3.76
N SER A 94 -3.11 19.47 3.88
CA SER A 94 -3.41 18.23 3.18
C SER A 94 -3.28 17.06 4.14
N LEU A 95 -4.32 16.24 4.24
CA LEU A 95 -4.34 14.96 4.91
C LEU A 95 -4.37 13.88 3.84
N PHE A 96 -3.37 13.03 3.82
CA PHE A 96 -3.28 11.84 2.96
C PHE A 96 -3.42 10.60 3.82
N MET A 97 -4.31 9.70 3.44
CA MET A 97 -4.51 8.40 4.07
C MET A 97 -4.26 7.30 3.05
N ASP A 98 -3.57 6.28 3.47
CA ASP A 98 -3.34 5.06 2.72
C ASP A 98 -3.85 3.85 3.50
N ARG A 99 -4.55 2.95 2.81
CA ARG A 99 -5.06 1.70 3.38
C ARG A 99 -4.69 0.55 2.48
N THR A 100 -3.91 -0.37 3.02
CA THR A 100 -3.71 -1.72 2.48
C THR A 100 -4.74 -2.64 3.12
N GLY A 101 -5.49 -3.40 2.32
CA GLY A 101 -6.48 -4.35 2.80
C GLY A 101 -5.86 -5.54 3.51
N HIS A 102 -6.69 -6.53 3.83
CA HIS A 102 -6.21 -7.79 4.41
C HIS A 102 -5.17 -8.44 3.51
N THR A 103 -4.16 -9.03 4.12
CA THR A 103 -3.15 -9.87 3.47
C THR A 103 -3.22 -11.27 4.07
N GLU A 104 -3.01 -12.29 3.26
CA GLU A 104 -2.87 -13.66 3.79
C GLU A 104 -1.47 -13.83 4.39
N GLN A 105 -1.42 -14.32 5.62
CA GLN A 105 -0.18 -14.66 6.31
C GLN A 105 0.21 -16.12 6.07
N TYR A 106 1.46 -16.47 6.39
CA TYR A 106 2.05 -17.77 6.07
C TYR A 106 1.26 -18.98 6.55
N TYR A 107 0.63 -18.90 7.71
CA TYR A 107 -0.15 -20.01 8.29
C TYR A 107 -1.64 -19.95 7.96
N GLY A 108 -2.05 -19.19 6.93
CA GLY A 108 -3.46 -19.03 6.53
C GLY A 108 -4.26 -18.10 7.46
N GLU A 109 -3.58 -17.35 8.31
CA GLU A 109 -4.20 -16.27 9.07
C GLU A 109 -4.36 -15.04 8.19
N LYS A 110 -5.39 -14.22 8.45
CA LYS A 110 -5.58 -12.95 7.77
C LYS A 110 -5.00 -11.83 8.61
N GLY A 111 -3.99 -11.15 8.05
CA GLY A 111 -3.50 -9.93 8.64
C GLY A 111 -4.53 -8.81 8.56
N ASP A 112 -4.60 -7.96 9.58
CA ASP A 112 -5.52 -6.84 9.63
C ASP A 112 -5.20 -5.77 8.59
N PRO A 113 -6.21 -5.01 8.11
CA PRO A 113 -5.96 -3.88 7.23
C PRO A 113 -5.02 -2.86 7.87
N PHE A 114 -4.01 -2.45 7.13
CA PHE A 114 -3.05 -1.47 7.59
C PHE A 114 -3.39 -0.08 7.04
N ILE A 115 -3.59 0.89 7.95
CA ILE A 115 -3.94 2.26 7.60
C ILE A 115 -2.91 3.20 8.20
N THR A 116 -2.38 4.10 7.37
CA THR A 116 -1.52 5.21 7.79
C THR A 116 -2.07 6.55 7.33
N ALA A 117 -1.74 7.61 8.06
CA ALA A 117 -2.10 8.97 7.71
C ALA A 117 -0.88 9.89 7.75
N ASN A 118 -0.81 10.80 6.78
CA ASN A 118 0.21 11.83 6.67
C ASN A 118 -0.46 13.20 6.65
N LEU A 119 0.03 14.15 7.45
CA LEU A 119 -0.46 15.52 7.49
C LEU A 119 0.61 16.47 6.99
N SER A 120 0.25 17.34 6.06
CA SER A 120 1.10 18.44 5.58
C SER A 120 0.41 19.76 5.80
N VAL A 121 1.11 20.71 6.41
CA VAL A 121 0.68 22.09 6.60
C VAL A 121 1.67 23.02 5.92
N GLY A 122 1.20 23.84 5.01
CA GLY A 122 1.97 24.86 4.32
C GLY A 122 1.44 26.27 4.65
N TYR A 123 2.35 27.23 4.71
CA TYR A 123 2.05 28.63 4.93
C TYR A 123 2.91 29.52 4.03
N ASN A 124 2.28 30.41 3.26
CA ASN A 124 2.96 31.41 2.47
C ASN A 124 3.15 32.66 3.33
N TYR A 125 4.35 32.82 3.90
CA TYR A 125 4.67 33.97 4.75
C TYR A 125 4.73 35.28 3.95
N SER A 126 5.22 35.22 2.70
CA SER A 126 5.27 36.34 1.77
C SER A 126 5.20 35.82 0.32
N ALA A 127 5.22 36.73 -0.65
CA ALA A 127 5.30 36.37 -2.07
C ALA A 127 6.54 35.49 -2.40
N ASP A 128 7.60 35.66 -1.63
CA ASP A 128 8.90 35.02 -1.88
C ASP A 128 9.24 33.91 -0.89
N LEU A 129 8.58 33.81 0.27
CA LEU A 129 8.88 32.83 1.31
C LEU A 129 7.67 31.94 1.62
N SER A 130 7.83 30.65 1.44
CA SER A 130 6.87 29.64 1.87
C SER A 130 7.50 28.63 2.84
N LEU A 131 6.72 28.21 3.82
CA LEU A 131 7.09 27.26 4.85
C LEU A 131 6.20 26.02 4.73
N ARG A 132 6.73 24.83 5.01
CA ARG A 132 5.96 23.60 5.06
C ARG A 132 6.44 22.69 6.17
N ALA A 133 5.51 22.11 6.91
CA ALA A 133 5.75 21.02 7.84
C ALA A 133 4.92 19.81 7.42
N THR A 134 5.52 18.63 7.45
CA THR A 134 4.85 17.36 7.11
C THR A 134 5.16 16.33 8.19
N ILE A 135 4.12 15.66 8.69
CA ILE A 135 4.23 14.51 9.58
C ILE A 135 3.77 13.30 8.79
N ALA A 136 4.69 12.39 8.50
CA ALA A 136 4.38 11.10 7.91
C ALA A 136 4.06 10.09 9.02
N ASN A 137 3.10 9.19 8.77
CA ASN A 137 2.64 8.19 9.70
C ASN A 137 2.33 8.78 11.09
N ILE A 138 1.29 9.63 11.15
CA ILE A 138 0.93 10.41 12.36
C ILE A 138 0.76 9.52 13.59
N GLU A 139 0.19 8.32 13.41
CA GLU A 139 -0.10 7.40 14.49
C GLU A 139 1.09 6.54 14.91
N ASP A 140 2.22 6.64 14.19
CA ASP A 140 3.42 5.80 14.41
C ASP A 140 3.14 4.30 14.31
N LYS A 141 2.25 3.94 13.40
CA LYS A 141 1.85 2.54 13.22
C LYS A 141 2.93 1.75 12.50
N MET A 142 3.10 0.51 12.91
CA MET A 142 3.92 -0.48 12.23
C MET A 142 3.04 -1.63 11.75
N PRO A 143 3.34 -2.26 10.60
CA PRO A 143 2.62 -3.43 10.14
C PRO A 143 2.73 -4.60 11.12
N GLU A 144 1.75 -5.50 11.07
CA GLU A 144 1.82 -6.76 11.80
C GLU A 144 3.01 -7.60 11.34
N LYS A 145 3.56 -8.36 12.27
CA LYS A 145 4.66 -9.27 11.98
C LYS A 145 4.13 -10.58 11.40
N ASP A 146 4.74 -10.99 10.29
CA ASP A 146 4.52 -12.29 9.67
C ASP A 146 5.84 -13.09 9.73
N SER A 147 5.81 -14.26 10.34
CA SER A 147 6.97 -15.12 10.56
C SER A 147 7.61 -15.64 9.27
N ALA A 148 6.91 -15.58 8.13
CA ALA A 148 7.46 -15.94 6.83
C ALA A 148 8.53 -14.98 6.31
N TYR A 149 8.55 -13.74 6.84
CA TYR A 149 9.52 -12.74 6.43
C TYR A 149 10.67 -12.62 7.43
N GLY A 150 11.90 -12.52 6.90
CA GLY A 150 13.02 -12.04 7.68
C GLY A 150 12.81 -10.60 8.15
N TRP A 151 13.75 -10.05 8.94
CA TRP A 151 13.67 -8.67 9.40
C TRP A 151 13.29 -7.69 8.24
N PRO A 152 12.34 -6.79 8.40
CA PRO A 152 11.59 -6.37 9.60
C PRO A 152 10.34 -7.21 9.93
N TYR A 153 10.21 -8.42 9.44
CA TYR A 153 9.14 -9.39 9.70
C TYR A 153 7.79 -9.04 9.05
N PHE A 154 7.80 -8.34 7.94
CA PHE A 154 6.64 -8.06 7.10
C PHE A 154 7.07 -7.81 5.64
N ASN A 155 6.12 -7.84 4.72
CA ASN A 155 6.40 -7.63 3.30
C ASN A 155 6.73 -6.16 2.99
N ARG A 156 7.99 -5.87 2.69
CA ARG A 156 8.49 -4.52 2.36
C ARG A 156 7.98 -3.99 1.01
N SER A 157 7.37 -4.81 0.19
CA SER A 157 6.75 -4.35 -1.05
C SER A 157 5.43 -3.59 -0.81
N TYR A 158 4.79 -3.82 0.34
CA TYR A 158 3.53 -3.17 0.70
C TYR A 158 3.66 -2.18 1.85
N TYR A 159 4.65 -2.35 2.71
CA TYR A 159 4.75 -1.60 3.95
C TYR A 159 6.10 -0.90 4.09
N SER A 160 6.06 0.33 4.60
CA SER A 160 7.27 1.08 4.97
C SER A 160 7.88 0.54 6.27
N ILE A 161 9.21 0.48 6.31
CA ILE A 161 9.96 0.16 7.53
C ILE A 161 10.09 1.36 8.47
N PHE A 162 9.69 2.55 8.01
CA PHE A 162 9.82 3.77 8.79
C PHE A 162 8.52 4.03 9.56
N GLY A 163 8.66 4.31 10.86
CA GLY A 163 7.60 4.84 11.69
C GLY A 163 7.31 6.31 11.39
N ARG A 164 6.92 7.06 12.41
CA ARG A 164 6.66 8.50 12.26
C ARG A 164 7.92 9.26 11.86
N ALA A 165 7.75 10.15 10.88
CA ALA A 165 8.81 11.07 10.46
C ALA A 165 8.26 12.49 10.35
N VAL A 166 9.08 13.49 10.70
CA VAL A 166 8.72 14.92 10.60
C VAL A 166 9.69 15.59 9.64
N TYR A 167 9.14 16.31 8.68
CA TYR A 167 9.88 17.09 7.70
C TYR A 167 9.48 18.55 7.80
N VAL A 168 10.45 19.46 7.81
CA VAL A 168 10.23 20.89 7.75
C VAL A 168 11.04 21.46 6.59
N SER A 169 10.43 22.30 5.78
CA SER A 169 11.09 22.98 4.66
C SER A 169 10.70 24.44 4.59
N ALA A 170 11.64 25.26 4.15
CA ALA A 170 11.44 26.65 3.76
C ALA A 170 11.93 26.82 2.32
N SER A 171 11.13 27.51 1.49
CA SER A 171 11.48 27.84 0.12
C SER A 171 11.46 29.34 -0.06
N TYR A 172 12.57 29.90 -0.55
CA TYR A 172 12.72 31.32 -0.82
C TYR A 172 13.06 31.56 -2.30
N ARG A 173 12.40 32.55 -2.91
CA ARG A 173 12.64 32.98 -4.29
C ARG A 173 13.36 34.35 -4.24
N PHE A 174 14.49 34.44 -4.96
CA PHE A 174 15.23 35.70 -5.11
C PHE A 174 14.77 36.49 -6.33
#